data_1e423f015b2015d3565804d6c25b6da5
#
_entry.id   1e423f015b2015d3565804d6c25b6da5
#
_cell.length_a   1.000
_cell.length_b   1.000
_cell.length_c   1.000
_cell.angle_alpha   90.00
_cell.angle_beta   90.00
_cell.angle_gamma   90.00
#
_symmetry.space_group_name_H-M   'P 1'
#
loop_
_entity.id
_entity.type
_entity.pdbx_description
1 polymer ?
#
loop_
_entity_poly.entity_id
_entity_poly.type
_entity_poly.pdbx_seq_one_letter_code
_entity_poly.pdbx_strand_id
1 'polypeptide(L)'
;MEKKILIVSTSETFSVRGLEMKLKGLSVETVFSEPRLKSLEEKCKDTILIILYTNEDVHEDAQALVYLKDHCVENDIGVIVIGAKEEYETVQNYIPERFIAGFFERPLEMDRLLDEVERILSEKIDKEKRKNILIVDDDVSYLGMVMEWLQDTYRVAVANSGMQAITYLVKNHVDLILLDYEMPVTSGPQVLEMIRSEADTADTPVMFLTGKSDRGSIMKVLALKPADYLLKSIDKAGLLKKLSDYFLSQKISL
;
A
#
# COMPACT_ATOMS: atom_id res chain seq x y z
N MET A 1 -0.34 13.60 8.74
CA MET A 1 0.68 13.20 9.74
C MET A 1 2.01 13.15 9.03
N GLU A 2 3.04 13.74 9.59
CA GLU A 2 4.38 13.73 8.99
C GLU A 2 4.98 12.33 9.12
N LYS A 3 5.36 11.77 7.99
CA LYS A 3 5.99 10.45 7.91
C LYS A 3 7.46 10.56 8.30
N LYS A 4 7.97 9.52 8.97
CA LYS A 4 9.33 9.54 9.50
C LYS A 4 10.12 8.27 9.25
N ILE A 5 11.43 8.41 9.26
CA ILE A 5 12.39 7.31 9.32
C ILE A 5 12.74 7.08 10.80
N LEU A 6 12.63 5.84 11.27
CA LEU A 6 13.03 5.47 12.61
C LEU A 6 14.43 4.84 12.57
N ILE A 7 15.39 5.45 13.24
CA ILE A 7 16.72 4.87 13.48
C ILE A 7 16.69 4.16 14.84
N VAL A 8 16.96 2.86 14.85
CA VAL A 8 17.03 2.06 16.07
C VAL A 8 18.48 1.65 16.31
N SER A 9 19.04 2.02 17.46
CA SER A 9 20.37 1.60 17.91
C SER A 9 20.48 1.66 19.43
N THR A 10 21.37 0.88 20.01
CA THR A 10 21.64 0.83 21.47
C THR A 10 22.19 2.15 22.01
N SER A 11 22.81 2.98 21.16
CA SER A 11 23.36 4.27 21.56
C SER A 11 23.45 5.24 20.38
N GLU A 12 23.35 6.54 20.68
CA GLU A 12 23.60 7.62 19.72
C GLU A 12 25.10 7.86 19.50
N THR A 13 25.76 6.93 18.83
CA THR A 13 27.18 7.08 18.47
C THR A 13 27.38 8.22 17.47
N PHE A 14 28.64 8.64 17.27
CA PHE A 14 28.99 9.61 16.24
C PHE A 14 28.50 9.18 14.84
N SER A 15 28.61 7.90 14.51
CA SER A 15 28.13 7.32 13.24
C SER A 15 26.62 7.43 13.11
N VAL A 16 25.85 7.12 14.15
CA VAL A 16 24.38 7.23 14.18
C VAL A 16 23.94 8.69 14.03
N ARG A 17 24.57 9.62 14.72
CA ARG A 17 24.29 11.06 14.58
C ARG A 17 24.64 11.58 13.19
N GLY A 18 25.76 11.12 12.62
CA GLY A 18 26.15 11.47 11.25
C GLY A 18 25.12 10.99 10.24
N LEU A 19 24.60 9.77 10.41
CA LEU A 19 23.53 9.20 9.63
C LEU A 19 22.25 10.03 9.74
N GLU A 20 21.81 10.35 10.96
CA GLU A 20 20.63 11.19 11.21
C GLU A 20 20.72 12.55 10.51
N MET A 21 21.88 13.22 10.62
CA MET A 21 22.10 14.52 9.97
C MET A 21 22.00 14.43 8.44
N LYS A 22 22.50 13.37 7.83
CA LYS A 22 22.44 13.15 6.39
C LYS A 22 21.01 12.85 5.93
N LEU A 23 20.29 12.02 6.66
CA LEU A 23 18.88 11.67 6.35
C LEU A 23 17.94 12.87 6.47
N LYS A 24 18.19 13.81 7.38
CA LYS A 24 17.41 15.07 7.47
C LYS A 24 17.46 15.90 6.18
N GLY A 25 18.46 15.69 5.33
CA GLY A 25 18.54 16.30 4.01
C GLY A 25 17.48 15.77 3.01
N LEU A 26 16.86 14.64 3.28
CA LEU A 26 15.88 13.99 2.40
C LEU A 26 14.42 14.48 2.58
N SER A 27 14.20 15.57 3.29
CA SER A 27 12.86 16.16 3.55
C SER A 27 11.90 15.20 4.26
N VAL A 28 12.43 14.26 5.04
CA VAL A 28 11.67 13.31 5.87
C VAL A 28 12.13 13.43 7.32
N GLU A 29 11.19 13.48 8.25
CA GLU A 29 11.52 13.50 9.67
C GLU A 29 12.30 12.22 10.03
N THR A 30 13.36 12.38 10.83
CA THR A 30 14.18 11.27 11.32
C THR A 30 14.15 11.25 12.84
N VAL A 31 13.80 10.11 13.41
CA VAL A 31 13.66 9.93 14.86
C VAL A 31 14.56 8.80 15.31
N PHE A 32 15.31 9.02 16.39
CA PHE A 32 16.12 8.00 17.05
C PHE A 32 15.35 7.26 18.14
N SER A 33 15.55 5.95 18.27
CA SER A 33 15.04 5.11 19.36
C SER A 33 16.09 4.13 19.84
N GLU A 34 16.17 3.93 21.14
CA GLU A 34 16.83 2.75 21.69
C GLU A 34 15.96 1.50 21.42
N PRO A 35 16.56 0.28 21.37
CA PRO A 35 15.85 -1.00 21.16
C PRO A 35 15.14 -1.46 22.43
N ARG A 36 14.34 -0.59 23.04
CA ARG A 36 13.51 -0.85 24.22
C ARG A 36 12.04 -0.74 23.87
N LEU A 37 11.22 -1.71 24.28
CA LEU A 37 9.79 -1.77 23.95
C LEU A 37 9.07 -0.45 24.15
N LYS A 38 9.20 0.17 25.33
CA LYS A 38 8.54 1.44 25.64
C LYS A 38 8.94 2.56 24.68
N SER A 39 10.22 2.65 24.29
CA SER A 39 10.70 3.67 23.35
C SER A 39 10.18 3.40 21.94
N LEU A 40 10.11 2.14 21.52
CA LEU A 40 9.61 1.72 20.23
C LEU A 40 8.10 1.96 20.12
N GLU A 41 7.31 1.61 21.13
CA GLU A 41 5.85 1.85 21.19
C GLU A 41 5.49 3.34 21.01
N GLU A 42 6.28 4.22 21.62
CA GLU A 42 6.09 5.67 21.51
C GLU A 42 6.51 6.21 20.13
N LYS A 43 7.57 5.64 19.53
CA LYS A 43 8.25 6.23 18.37
C LYS A 43 7.96 5.54 17.04
N CYS A 44 7.39 4.34 17.02
CA CYS A 44 7.07 3.62 15.77
C CYS A 44 5.87 4.19 15.00
N LYS A 45 5.04 5.05 15.61
CA LYS A 45 3.89 5.65 14.91
C LYS A 45 4.35 6.46 13.70
N ASP A 46 3.64 6.35 12.59
CA ASP A 46 3.88 7.06 11.33
C ASP A 46 5.25 6.78 10.69
N THR A 47 5.92 5.69 11.12
CA THR A 47 7.18 5.23 10.53
C THR A 47 6.93 4.64 9.15
N ILE A 48 7.75 5.04 8.17
CA ILE A 48 7.71 4.52 6.79
C ILE A 48 8.91 3.64 6.45
N LEU A 49 10.01 3.79 7.18
CA LEU A 49 11.23 3.01 7.03
C LEU A 49 11.92 2.91 8.39
N ILE A 50 12.43 1.73 8.71
CA ILE A 50 13.25 1.51 9.90
C ILE A 50 14.70 1.31 9.45
N ILE A 51 15.64 2.00 10.09
CA ILE A 51 17.07 1.75 9.95
C ILE A 51 17.57 1.18 11.27
N LEU A 52 17.88 -0.12 11.26
CA LEU A 52 18.42 -0.84 12.42
C LEU A 52 19.93 -0.80 12.36
N TYR A 53 20.55 0.01 13.20
CA TYR A 53 22.01 0.09 13.35
C TYR A 53 22.43 -0.85 14.47
N THR A 54 22.93 -2.04 14.12
CA THR A 54 23.26 -3.13 15.05
C THR A 54 24.66 -2.99 15.63
N ASN A 55 24.93 -3.77 16.67
CA ASN A 55 26.24 -4.00 17.29
C ASN A 55 26.35 -5.47 17.71
N GLU A 56 27.49 -5.85 18.34
CA GLU A 56 27.76 -7.22 18.77
C GLU A 56 26.71 -7.79 19.73
N ASP A 57 25.99 -6.95 20.48
CA ASP A 57 24.97 -7.33 21.47
C ASP A 57 23.56 -7.43 20.89
N VAL A 58 23.39 -7.44 19.55
CA VAL A 58 22.07 -7.45 18.89
C VAL A 58 21.14 -8.58 19.35
N HIS A 59 21.68 -9.70 19.82
CA HIS A 59 20.90 -10.81 20.38
C HIS A 59 20.28 -10.50 21.75
N GLU A 60 20.80 -9.53 22.49
CA GLU A 60 20.19 -9.05 23.74
C GLU A 60 18.90 -8.24 23.47
N ASP A 61 18.76 -7.72 22.25
CA ASP A 61 17.62 -6.93 21.80
C ASP A 61 16.46 -7.78 21.25
N ALA A 62 16.42 -9.09 21.53
CA ALA A 62 15.44 -10.03 20.96
C ALA A 62 13.98 -9.55 21.09
N GLN A 63 13.59 -8.98 22.23
CA GLN A 63 12.24 -8.46 22.43
C GLN A 63 11.95 -7.27 21.50
N ALA A 64 12.91 -6.39 21.29
CA ALA A 64 12.80 -5.27 20.37
C ALA A 64 12.69 -5.75 18.93
N LEU A 65 13.48 -6.75 18.52
CA LEU A 65 13.43 -7.33 17.18
C LEU A 65 12.07 -8.00 16.89
N VAL A 66 11.48 -8.70 17.87
CA VAL A 66 10.13 -9.27 17.75
C VAL A 66 9.08 -8.16 17.57
N TYR A 67 9.15 -7.10 18.39
CA TYR A 67 8.24 -5.95 18.25
C TYR A 67 8.36 -5.27 16.88
N LEU A 68 9.61 -5.02 16.43
CA LEU A 68 9.86 -4.42 15.11
C LEU A 68 9.32 -5.32 13.98
N LYS A 69 9.50 -6.65 14.08
CA LYS A 69 8.92 -7.61 13.13
C LYS A 69 7.40 -7.45 13.06
N ASP A 70 6.71 -7.47 14.20
CA ASP A 70 5.25 -7.36 14.23
C ASP A 70 4.79 -6.03 13.65
N HIS A 71 5.48 -4.92 14.00
CA HIS A 71 5.21 -3.60 13.43
C HIS A 71 5.43 -3.55 11.91
N CYS A 72 6.47 -4.19 11.39
CA CYS A 72 6.74 -4.28 9.95
C CYS A 72 5.64 -5.07 9.23
N VAL A 73 5.18 -6.18 9.82
CA VAL A 73 4.11 -7.02 9.23
C VAL A 73 2.78 -6.28 9.18
N GLU A 74 2.41 -5.61 10.28
CA GLU A 74 1.12 -4.91 10.40
C GLU A 74 1.02 -3.68 9.48
N ASN A 75 2.15 -3.00 9.23
CA ASN A 75 2.17 -1.70 8.53
C ASN A 75 2.89 -1.74 7.16
N ASP A 76 3.33 -2.91 6.69
CA ASP A 76 4.12 -3.09 5.45
C ASP A 76 5.36 -2.17 5.41
N ILE A 77 6.17 -2.20 6.50
CA ILE A 77 7.34 -1.33 6.66
C ILE A 77 8.61 -2.14 6.42
N GLY A 78 9.51 -1.61 5.58
CA GLY A 78 10.84 -2.18 5.35
C GLY A 78 11.85 -1.80 6.42
N VAL A 79 12.85 -2.66 6.60
CA VAL A 79 13.99 -2.46 7.51
C VAL A 79 15.29 -2.48 6.71
N ILE A 80 16.10 -1.44 6.83
CA ILE A 80 17.50 -1.44 6.43
C ILE A 80 18.34 -1.84 7.65
N VAL A 81 19.19 -2.83 7.49
CA VAL A 81 20.11 -3.27 8.55
C VAL A 81 21.51 -2.74 8.26
N ILE A 82 22.14 -2.10 9.25
CA ILE A 82 23.53 -1.62 9.20
C ILE A 82 24.31 -2.31 10.29
N GLY A 83 25.28 -3.15 9.94
CA GLY A 83 26.03 -3.91 10.93
C GLY A 83 27.10 -4.82 10.34
N ALA A 84 27.67 -5.72 11.15
CA ALA A 84 28.49 -6.81 10.68
C ALA A 84 27.62 -7.95 10.13
N LYS A 85 28.21 -8.85 9.37
CA LYS A 85 27.48 -9.96 8.74
C LYS A 85 26.83 -10.88 9.77
N GLU A 86 27.50 -11.17 10.86
CA GLU A 86 27.01 -12.02 11.96
C GLU A 86 25.80 -11.38 12.67
N GLU A 87 25.82 -10.06 12.82
CA GLU A 87 24.72 -9.29 13.38
C GLU A 87 23.50 -9.33 12.45
N TYR A 88 23.72 -9.22 11.14
CA TYR A 88 22.69 -9.35 10.12
C TYR A 88 22.03 -10.74 10.12
N GLU A 89 22.83 -11.82 10.19
CA GLU A 89 22.33 -13.19 10.32
C GLU A 89 21.46 -13.36 11.59
N THR A 90 21.82 -12.68 12.67
CA THR A 90 21.00 -12.65 13.90
C THR A 90 19.67 -11.96 13.65
N VAL A 91 19.65 -10.81 12.98
CA VAL A 91 18.40 -10.08 12.65
C VAL A 91 17.49 -10.91 11.76
N GLN A 92 18.01 -11.65 10.78
CA GLN A 92 17.23 -12.52 9.89
C GLN A 92 16.48 -13.64 10.62
N ASN A 93 16.94 -14.07 11.81
CA ASN A 93 16.22 -15.05 12.64
C ASN A 93 14.90 -14.48 13.23
N TYR A 94 14.75 -13.15 13.28
CA TYR A 94 13.58 -12.46 13.82
C TYR A 94 12.76 -11.79 12.74
N ILE A 95 13.38 -11.06 11.81
CA ILE A 95 12.72 -10.27 10.77
C ILE A 95 12.75 -11.05 9.46
N PRO A 96 11.58 -11.44 8.89
CA PRO A 96 11.53 -12.14 7.61
C PRO A 96 12.19 -11.34 6.47
N GLU A 97 12.91 -12.02 5.59
CA GLU A 97 13.69 -11.43 4.50
C GLU A 97 12.87 -10.45 3.63
N ARG A 98 11.58 -10.74 3.40
CA ARG A 98 10.67 -9.87 2.63
C ARG A 98 10.52 -8.46 3.20
N PHE A 99 10.82 -8.25 4.48
CA PHE A 99 10.80 -6.93 5.14
C PHE A 99 12.19 -6.31 5.23
N ILE A 100 13.25 -7.03 4.88
CA ILE A 100 14.60 -6.48 4.84
C ILE A 100 14.79 -5.77 3.51
N ALA A 101 14.72 -4.44 3.56
CA ALA A 101 14.85 -3.59 2.38
C ALA A 101 16.31 -3.44 1.91
N GLY A 102 17.28 -3.69 2.80
CA GLY A 102 18.70 -3.66 2.46
C GLY A 102 19.60 -4.01 3.63
N PHE A 103 20.82 -4.44 3.32
CA PHE A 103 21.89 -4.66 4.30
C PHE A 103 23.14 -3.88 3.89
N PHE A 104 23.72 -3.16 4.85
CA PHE A 104 24.92 -2.36 4.68
C PHE A 104 25.96 -2.77 5.73
N GLU A 105 27.06 -3.31 5.26
CA GLU A 105 28.17 -3.70 6.15
C GLU A 105 28.96 -2.47 6.58
N ARG A 106 29.53 -2.53 7.78
CA ARG A 106 30.44 -1.49 8.28
C ARG A 106 31.89 -1.76 7.81
N PRO A 107 32.66 -0.76 7.34
CA PRO A 107 32.38 0.68 7.38
C PRO A 107 31.32 1.12 6.36
N LEU A 108 30.37 1.98 6.81
CA LEU A 108 29.20 2.38 6.04
C LEU A 108 29.55 3.29 4.86
N GLU A 109 29.20 2.87 3.64
CA GLU A 109 29.20 3.70 2.45
C GLU A 109 27.95 4.61 2.43
N MET A 110 28.10 5.83 2.97
CA MET A 110 26.98 6.72 3.22
C MET A 110 26.17 7.07 1.96
N ASP A 111 26.86 7.37 0.85
CA ASP A 111 26.18 7.78 -0.39
C ASP A 111 25.29 6.64 -0.93
N ARG A 112 25.80 5.41 -0.91
CA ARG A 112 25.04 4.22 -1.31
C ARG A 112 23.81 3.96 -0.44
N LEU A 113 23.93 4.21 0.87
CA LEU A 113 22.79 4.10 1.77
C LEU A 113 21.73 5.18 1.47
N LEU A 114 22.16 6.43 1.24
CA LEU A 114 21.24 7.52 0.92
C LEU A 114 20.48 7.26 -0.38
N ASP A 115 21.17 6.80 -1.43
CA ASP A 115 20.53 6.41 -2.70
C ASP A 115 19.45 5.35 -2.50
N GLU A 116 19.74 4.34 -1.67
CA GLU A 116 18.79 3.27 -1.37
C GLU A 116 17.60 3.78 -0.55
N VAL A 117 17.84 4.64 0.44
CA VAL A 117 16.75 5.27 1.21
C VAL A 117 15.88 6.13 0.31
N GLU A 118 16.45 6.96 -0.57
CA GLU A 118 15.71 7.76 -1.54
C GLU A 118 14.86 6.90 -2.47
N ARG A 119 15.41 5.79 -2.97
CA ARG A 119 14.68 4.83 -3.80
C ARG A 119 13.46 4.28 -3.06
N ILE A 120 13.64 3.80 -1.82
CA ILE A 120 12.55 3.24 -1.00
C ILE A 120 11.47 4.29 -0.70
N LEU A 121 11.88 5.50 -0.35
CA LEU A 121 10.96 6.61 -0.08
C LEU A 121 10.15 6.98 -1.33
N SER A 122 10.81 7.08 -2.49
CA SER A 122 10.15 7.38 -3.76
C SER A 122 9.13 6.30 -4.13
N GLU A 123 9.48 5.02 -4.02
CA GLU A 123 8.56 3.90 -4.27
C GLU A 123 7.35 3.92 -3.33
N LYS A 124 7.54 4.26 -2.05
CA LYS A 124 6.43 4.37 -1.09
C LYS A 124 5.52 5.55 -1.40
N ILE A 125 6.10 6.72 -1.71
CA ILE A 125 5.33 7.91 -2.11
C ILE A 125 4.51 7.61 -3.37
N ASP A 126 5.11 6.95 -4.35
CA ASP A 126 4.41 6.57 -5.58
C ASP A 126 3.31 5.53 -5.32
N LYS A 127 3.58 4.54 -4.47
CA LYS A 127 2.53 3.59 -4.03
C LYS A 127 1.37 4.31 -3.35
N GLU A 128 1.62 5.32 -2.53
CA GLU A 128 0.56 6.06 -1.81
C GLU A 128 -0.25 6.98 -2.71
N LYS A 129 0.34 7.49 -3.76
CA LYS A 129 -0.35 8.28 -4.80
C LYS A 129 -1.19 7.41 -5.74
N ARG A 130 -1.01 6.09 -5.70
CA ARG A 130 -1.80 5.17 -6.53
C ARG A 130 -3.27 5.28 -6.16
N LYS A 131 -4.11 5.32 -7.19
CA LYS A 131 -5.55 5.30 -7.04
C LYS A 131 -6.04 3.96 -6.49
N ASN A 132 -7.01 4.02 -5.57
CA ASN A 132 -7.62 2.84 -4.95
C ASN A 132 -8.77 2.35 -5.83
N ILE A 133 -8.69 1.12 -6.32
CA ILE A 133 -9.72 0.49 -7.14
C ILE A 133 -10.29 -0.71 -6.38
N LEU A 134 -11.61 -0.76 -6.24
CA LEU A 134 -12.33 -1.93 -5.76
C LEU A 134 -12.90 -2.69 -6.95
N ILE A 135 -12.57 -3.98 -7.08
CA ILE A 135 -13.16 -4.87 -8.09
C ILE A 135 -14.21 -5.73 -7.40
N VAL A 136 -15.42 -5.78 -7.95
CA VAL A 136 -16.55 -6.52 -7.40
C VAL A 136 -17.10 -7.47 -8.47
N ASP A 137 -16.95 -8.77 -8.24
CA ASP A 137 -17.34 -9.83 -9.17
C ASP A 137 -17.48 -11.14 -8.40
N ASP A 138 -18.45 -11.98 -8.72
CA ASP A 138 -18.60 -13.29 -8.07
C ASP A 138 -17.66 -14.36 -8.63
N ASP A 139 -17.07 -14.14 -9.82
CA ASP A 139 -16.05 -15.00 -10.39
C ASP A 139 -14.67 -14.69 -9.79
N VAL A 140 -14.25 -15.53 -8.84
CA VAL A 140 -12.96 -15.40 -8.15
C VAL A 140 -11.77 -15.50 -9.13
N SER A 141 -11.90 -16.28 -10.20
CA SER A 141 -10.85 -16.41 -11.23
C SER A 141 -10.69 -15.10 -11.99
N TYR A 142 -11.79 -14.47 -12.36
CA TYR A 142 -11.80 -13.18 -13.02
C TYR A 142 -11.26 -12.07 -12.09
N LEU A 143 -11.66 -12.06 -10.82
CA LEU A 143 -11.09 -11.15 -9.81
C LEU A 143 -9.56 -11.27 -9.72
N GLY A 144 -9.04 -12.50 -9.64
CA GLY A 144 -7.59 -12.76 -9.57
C GLY A 144 -6.86 -12.22 -10.81
N MET A 145 -7.40 -12.49 -11.99
CA MET A 145 -6.83 -12.03 -13.26
C MET A 145 -6.80 -10.50 -13.38
N VAL A 146 -7.91 -9.82 -13.07
CA VAL A 146 -7.98 -8.35 -13.15
C VAL A 146 -7.11 -7.71 -12.08
N MET A 147 -7.06 -8.27 -10.87
CA MET A 147 -6.14 -7.81 -9.81
C MET A 147 -4.68 -7.90 -10.27
N GLU A 148 -4.26 -8.99 -10.87
CA GLU A 148 -2.90 -9.16 -11.41
C GLU A 148 -2.59 -8.11 -12.51
N TRP A 149 -3.56 -7.76 -13.33
CA TRP A 149 -3.39 -6.74 -14.36
C TRP A 149 -3.15 -5.34 -13.80
N LEU A 150 -3.80 -5.01 -12.66
CA LEU A 150 -3.88 -3.64 -12.15
C LEU A 150 -2.92 -3.35 -10.98
N GLN A 151 -2.46 -4.36 -10.23
CA GLN A 151 -1.70 -4.20 -8.99
C GLN A 151 -0.37 -3.43 -9.13
N ASP A 152 0.24 -3.44 -10.32
CA ASP A 152 1.47 -2.69 -10.58
C ASP A 152 1.24 -1.18 -10.66
N THR A 153 0.04 -0.75 -11.06
CA THR A 153 -0.31 0.65 -11.32
C THR A 153 -1.23 1.25 -10.26
N TYR A 154 -2.13 0.44 -9.70
CA TYR A 154 -3.18 0.84 -8.77
C TYR A 154 -3.11 0.07 -7.46
N ARG A 155 -3.71 0.61 -6.40
CA ARG A 155 -4.05 -0.18 -5.22
C ARG A 155 -5.36 -0.90 -5.47
N VAL A 156 -5.32 -2.22 -5.44
CA VAL A 156 -6.48 -3.04 -5.81
C VAL A 156 -7.00 -3.80 -4.59
N ALA A 157 -8.29 -3.63 -4.32
CA ALA A 157 -9.05 -4.48 -3.42
C ALA A 157 -10.07 -5.27 -4.21
N VAL A 158 -10.47 -6.44 -3.70
CA VAL A 158 -11.45 -7.31 -4.34
C VAL A 158 -12.59 -7.65 -3.39
N ALA A 159 -13.79 -7.76 -3.93
CA ALA A 159 -14.98 -8.25 -3.23
C ALA A 159 -15.71 -9.26 -4.12
N ASN A 160 -16.04 -10.43 -3.58
CA ASN A 160 -16.72 -11.49 -4.34
C ASN A 160 -18.25 -11.43 -4.22
N SER A 161 -18.79 -10.35 -3.64
CA SER A 161 -20.23 -10.12 -3.53
C SER A 161 -20.53 -8.66 -3.25
N GLY A 162 -21.75 -8.22 -3.54
CA GLY A 162 -22.22 -6.88 -3.21
C GLY A 162 -22.13 -6.55 -1.73
N MET A 163 -22.46 -7.49 -0.84
CA MET A 163 -22.40 -7.29 0.61
C MET A 163 -20.96 -7.06 1.08
N GLN A 164 -20.00 -7.81 0.54
CA GLN A 164 -18.58 -7.62 0.85
C GLN A 164 -18.09 -6.26 0.35
N ALA A 165 -18.53 -5.84 -0.84
CA ALA A 165 -18.20 -4.51 -1.39
C ALA A 165 -18.71 -3.39 -0.47
N ILE A 166 -19.97 -3.41 -0.05
CA ILE A 166 -20.52 -2.41 0.87
C ILE A 166 -19.77 -2.41 2.20
N THR A 167 -19.49 -3.58 2.78
CA THR A 167 -18.73 -3.69 4.05
C THR A 167 -17.31 -3.09 3.92
N TYR A 168 -16.67 -3.28 2.77
CA TYR A 168 -15.35 -2.70 2.49
C TYR A 168 -15.41 -1.17 2.41
N LEU A 169 -16.39 -0.63 1.69
CA LEU A 169 -16.57 0.81 1.46
C LEU A 169 -16.85 1.60 2.73
N VAL A 170 -17.48 0.99 3.75
CA VAL A 170 -17.69 1.64 5.06
C VAL A 170 -16.37 2.00 5.75
N LYS A 171 -15.30 1.26 5.49
CA LYS A 171 -14.01 1.41 6.19
C LYS A 171 -12.90 2.00 5.32
N ASN A 172 -13.07 2.00 4.01
CA ASN A 172 -12.01 2.30 3.08
C ASN A 172 -12.47 3.28 2.00
N HIS A 173 -11.63 4.30 1.75
CA HIS A 173 -11.84 5.18 0.60
C HIS A 173 -11.43 4.48 -0.69
N VAL A 174 -12.26 4.60 -1.72
CA VAL A 174 -12.06 4.04 -3.06
C VAL A 174 -12.23 5.13 -4.10
N ASP A 175 -11.27 5.24 -5.03
CA ASP A 175 -11.31 6.22 -6.12
C ASP A 175 -12.17 5.74 -7.31
N LEU A 176 -12.34 4.42 -7.47
CA LEU A 176 -13.15 3.83 -8.54
C LEU A 176 -13.56 2.40 -8.15
N ILE A 177 -14.80 2.04 -8.50
CA ILE A 177 -15.31 0.67 -8.38
C ILE A 177 -15.47 0.10 -9.77
N LEU A 178 -14.88 -1.08 -10.02
CA LEU A 178 -15.17 -1.94 -11.17
C LEU A 178 -16.18 -2.98 -10.71
N LEU A 179 -17.40 -2.92 -11.22
CA LEU A 179 -18.54 -3.69 -10.70
C LEU A 179 -19.10 -4.60 -11.77
N ASP A 180 -19.17 -5.90 -11.51
CA ASP A 180 -19.91 -6.81 -12.38
C ASP A 180 -21.40 -6.48 -12.37
N TYR A 181 -22.00 -6.59 -13.53
CA TYR A 181 -23.43 -6.35 -13.72
C TYR A 181 -24.29 -7.51 -13.18
N GLU A 182 -23.87 -8.75 -13.42
CA GLU A 182 -24.61 -9.95 -13.05
C GLU A 182 -23.90 -10.71 -11.93
N MET A 183 -24.40 -10.58 -10.72
CA MET A 183 -23.94 -11.35 -9.57
C MET A 183 -25.10 -12.05 -8.88
N PRO A 184 -24.87 -13.24 -8.26
CA PRO A 184 -25.89 -13.92 -7.47
C PRO A 184 -26.34 -13.07 -6.28
N VAL A 185 -27.58 -13.25 -5.86
CA VAL A 185 -28.21 -12.62 -4.67
C VAL A 185 -28.41 -11.11 -4.82
N THR A 186 -27.36 -10.36 -5.17
CA THR A 186 -27.43 -8.89 -5.34
C THR A 186 -26.75 -8.51 -6.64
N SER A 187 -27.51 -8.06 -7.62
CA SER A 187 -26.98 -7.64 -8.92
C SER A 187 -26.16 -6.35 -8.82
N GLY A 188 -25.27 -6.11 -9.80
CA GLY A 188 -24.48 -4.87 -9.86
C GLY A 188 -25.32 -3.60 -9.78
N PRO A 189 -26.43 -3.45 -10.51
CA PRO A 189 -27.33 -2.30 -10.35
C PRO A 189 -27.83 -2.09 -8.92
N GLN A 190 -28.21 -3.16 -8.22
CA GLN A 190 -28.65 -3.08 -6.82
C GLN A 190 -27.51 -2.63 -5.90
N VAL A 191 -26.29 -3.12 -6.13
CA VAL A 191 -25.10 -2.65 -5.40
C VAL A 191 -24.85 -1.16 -5.66
N LEU A 192 -24.98 -0.71 -6.90
CA LEU A 192 -24.84 0.71 -7.25
C LEU A 192 -25.92 1.57 -6.58
N GLU A 193 -27.17 1.12 -6.50
CA GLU A 193 -28.24 1.80 -5.76
C GLU A 193 -27.87 1.94 -4.27
N MET A 194 -27.34 0.90 -3.64
CA MET A 194 -26.88 0.93 -2.25
C MET A 194 -25.74 1.96 -2.09
N ILE A 195 -24.74 1.95 -2.98
CA ILE A 195 -23.62 2.91 -2.97
C ILE A 195 -24.14 4.35 -3.09
N ARG A 196 -25.14 4.62 -3.92
CA ARG A 196 -25.75 5.94 -4.13
C ARG A 196 -26.64 6.40 -2.98
N SER A 197 -27.14 5.47 -2.16
CA SER A 197 -28.00 5.79 -1.01
C SER A 197 -27.24 6.28 0.22
N GLU A 198 -25.95 6.00 0.31
CA GLU A 198 -25.12 6.37 1.44
C GLU A 198 -24.30 7.64 1.13
N ALA A 199 -24.36 8.65 2.00
CA ALA A 199 -23.74 9.96 1.76
C ALA A 199 -22.22 9.88 1.52
N ASP A 200 -21.53 8.99 2.24
CA ASP A 200 -20.07 8.85 2.17
C ASP A 200 -19.57 8.16 0.89
N THR A 201 -20.44 7.43 0.18
CA THR A 201 -20.10 6.68 -1.03
C THR A 201 -20.88 7.11 -2.27
N ALA A 202 -21.89 7.99 -2.11
CA ALA A 202 -22.79 8.39 -3.20
C ALA A 202 -22.06 8.91 -4.45
N ASP A 203 -20.96 9.62 -4.26
CA ASP A 203 -20.17 10.21 -5.35
C ASP A 203 -19.05 9.29 -5.85
N THR A 204 -18.85 8.10 -5.23
CA THR A 204 -17.80 7.17 -5.67
C THR A 204 -18.08 6.72 -7.11
N PRO A 205 -17.12 6.90 -8.03
CA PRO A 205 -17.29 6.49 -9.41
C PRO A 205 -17.41 4.97 -9.54
N VAL A 206 -18.34 4.52 -10.38
CA VAL A 206 -18.55 3.09 -10.66
C VAL A 206 -18.52 2.86 -12.17
N MET A 207 -17.67 1.95 -12.62
CA MET A 207 -17.68 1.42 -13.98
C MET A 207 -18.18 -0.01 -13.95
N PHE A 208 -19.12 -0.35 -14.83
CA PHE A 208 -19.55 -1.73 -14.97
C PHE A 208 -18.56 -2.53 -15.81
N LEU A 209 -18.25 -3.74 -15.34
CA LEU A 209 -17.62 -4.81 -16.11
C LEU A 209 -18.66 -5.88 -16.38
N THR A 210 -19.02 -6.13 -17.63
CA THR A 210 -20.11 -7.07 -17.96
C THR A 210 -19.73 -8.00 -19.08
N GLY A 211 -20.23 -9.23 -19.00
CA GLY A 211 -20.14 -10.20 -20.10
C GLY A 211 -21.10 -9.92 -21.28
N LYS A 212 -22.07 -9.04 -21.08
CA LYS A 212 -23.12 -8.79 -22.07
C LYS A 212 -23.05 -7.39 -22.66
N SER A 213 -23.24 -7.30 -23.98
CA SER A 213 -23.34 -6.06 -24.73
C SER A 213 -24.81 -5.59 -24.89
N ASP A 214 -25.73 -6.06 -24.01
CA ASP A 214 -27.14 -5.79 -24.17
C ASP A 214 -27.50 -4.32 -23.84
N ARG A 215 -27.97 -3.59 -24.86
CA ARG A 215 -28.44 -2.21 -24.74
C ARG A 215 -29.55 -2.04 -23.71
N GLY A 216 -30.40 -3.06 -23.49
CA GLY A 216 -31.49 -3.01 -22.53
C GLY A 216 -31.00 -2.94 -21.08
N SER A 217 -29.95 -3.64 -20.77
CA SER A 217 -29.29 -3.62 -19.46
C SER A 217 -28.59 -2.28 -19.18
N ILE A 218 -27.93 -1.73 -20.21
CA ILE A 218 -27.27 -0.40 -20.12
C ILE A 218 -28.28 0.71 -19.82
N MET A 219 -29.43 0.70 -20.49
CA MET A 219 -30.48 1.73 -20.31
C MET A 219 -31.03 1.77 -18.88
N LYS A 220 -31.14 0.61 -18.21
CA LYS A 220 -31.66 0.53 -16.84
C LYS A 220 -30.75 1.19 -15.78
N VAL A 221 -29.46 1.21 -16.03
CA VAL A 221 -28.48 1.76 -15.07
C VAL A 221 -28.02 3.19 -15.39
N LEU A 222 -28.37 3.72 -16.55
CA LEU A 222 -28.05 5.12 -16.90
C LEU A 222 -28.63 6.14 -15.91
N ALA A 223 -29.77 5.84 -15.29
CA ALA A 223 -30.35 6.67 -14.25
C ALA A 223 -29.48 6.75 -12.97
N LEU A 224 -28.68 5.73 -12.70
CA LEU A 224 -27.74 5.66 -11.56
C LEU A 224 -26.40 6.31 -11.86
N LYS A 225 -26.22 6.88 -13.05
CA LYS A 225 -25.03 7.62 -13.50
C LYS A 225 -23.72 6.86 -13.26
N PRO A 226 -23.54 5.65 -13.84
CA PRO A 226 -22.23 5.01 -13.82
C PRO A 226 -21.21 5.86 -14.59
N ALA A 227 -19.93 5.76 -14.21
CA ALA A 227 -18.86 6.50 -14.86
C ALA A 227 -18.55 5.95 -16.27
N ASP A 228 -18.67 4.64 -16.48
CA ASP A 228 -18.49 3.98 -17.79
C ASP A 228 -19.05 2.55 -17.75
N TYR A 229 -19.00 1.90 -18.92
CA TYR A 229 -19.46 0.53 -19.16
C TYR A 229 -18.41 -0.22 -20.00
N LEU A 230 -17.84 -1.29 -19.46
CA LEU A 230 -16.78 -2.06 -20.11
C LEU A 230 -17.22 -3.52 -20.29
N LEU A 231 -16.82 -4.14 -21.39
CA LEU A 231 -17.01 -5.57 -21.59
C LEU A 231 -15.92 -6.38 -20.91
N LYS A 232 -16.25 -7.50 -20.25
CA LYS A 232 -15.27 -8.44 -19.65
C LYS A 232 -14.30 -9.06 -20.68
N SER A 233 -14.60 -8.92 -21.99
CA SER A 233 -13.70 -9.29 -23.08
C SER A 233 -12.54 -8.28 -23.31
N ILE A 234 -12.50 -7.18 -22.57
CA ILE A 234 -11.39 -6.22 -22.62
C ILE A 234 -10.10 -6.92 -22.19
N ASP A 235 -9.01 -6.63 -22.89
CA ASP A 235 -7.68 -7.12 -22.50
C ASP A 235 -6.99 -6.20 -21.48
N LYS A 236 -5.86 -6.66 -20.93
CA LYS A 236 -5.05 -5.91 -19.95
C LYS A 236 -4.72 -4.50 -20.44
N ALA A 237 -4.24 -4.37 -21.69
CA ALA A 237 -3.82 -3.09 -22.25
C ALA A 237 -4.98 -2.12 -22.42
N GLY A 238 -6.13 -2.61 -22.91
CA GLY A 238 -7.35 -1.85 -23.06
C GLY A 238 -7.92 -1.37 -21.72
N LEU A 239 -7.93 -2.22 -20.70
CA LEU A 239 -8.40 -1.87 -19.37
C LEU A 239 -7.50 -0.79 -18.73
N LEU A 240 -6.19 -1.00 -18.72
CA LEU A 240 -5.23 -0.02 -18.20
C LEU A 240 -5.37 1.35 -18.89
N LYS A 241 -5.50 1.34 -20.21
CA LYS A 241 -5.71 2.58 -20.99
C LYS A 241 -7.01 3.29 -20.57
N LYS A 242 -8.11 2.56 -20.49
CA LYS A 242 -9.42 3.11 -20.09
C LYS A 242 -9.36 3.76 -18.70
N LEU A 243 -8.75 3.09 -17.74
CA LEU A 243 -8.58 3.60 -16.38
C LEU A 243 -7.69 4.84 -16.35
N SER A 244 -6.56 4.81 -17.08
CA SER A 244 -5.67 5.96 -17.19
C SER A 244 -6.38 7.17 -17.80
N ASP A 245 -7.08 7.00 -18.92
CA ASP A 245 -7.82 8.07 -19.58
C ASP A 245 -8.90 8.65 -18.66
N TYR A 246 -9.59 7.79 -17.90
CA TYR A 246 -10.59 8.22 -16.93
C TYR A 246 -9.97 9.08 -15.82
N PHE A 247 -8.92 8.62 -15.14
CA PHE A 247 -8.28 9.39 -14.06
C PHE A 247 -7.61 10.67 -14.54
N LEU A 248 -7.12 10.71 -15.78
CA LEU A 248 -6.59 11.94 -16.39
C LEU A 248 -7.69 12.96 -16.63
N SER A 249 -8.87 12.54 -17.11
CA SER A 249 -9.99 13.44 -17.34
C SER A 249 -10.52 14.09 -16.05
N GLN A 250 -10.50 13.36 -14.94
CA GLN A 250 -10.89 13.90 -13.63
C GLN A 250 -9.95 15.00 -13.11
N LYS A 251 -8.64 14.93 -13.45
CA LYS A 251 -7.67 15.98 -13.05
C LYS A 251 -7.83 17.29 -13.80
N ILE A 252 -8.44 17.27 -14.98
CA ILE A 252 -8.64 18.47 -15.82
C ILE A 252 -9.94 19.21 -15.43
N SER A 253 -10.83 18.55 -14.69
CA SER A 253 -12.15 19.09 -14.28
C SER A 253 -12.14 19.78 -12.90
N LEU A 254 -10.98 19.86 -12.25
CA LEU A 254 -10.69 20.57 -10.98
C LEU A 254 -9.85 21.83 -11.25
#